data_0e87904fe08d34efe10a346e344bec3d
#
_entry.id   0e87904fe08d34efe10a346e344bec3d
#
_cell.length_a   1.000
_cell.length_b   1.000
_cell.length_c   1.000
_cell.angle_alpha   90.00
_cell.angle_beta   90.00
_cell.angle_gamma   90.00
#
_symmetry.space_group_name_H-M   'P 1'
#
loop_
_entity.id
_entity.type
_entity.pdbx_description
1 polymer ?
#
loop_
_entity_poly.entity_id
_entity_poly.type
_entity_poly.pdbx_seq_one_letter_code
_entity_poly.pdbx_strand_id
1 'polypeptide(L)'
;HSFPTRRSSDLASFSLMAVTGELKYHEDERASWFSHKAEESKPHYYKTYLADYDIVAEVTPSERAAMFRFTFPENDSSYIILDAFEKGSMVKIIPEERKIIGYCRNNNGGVPENFHNYFVAVFDKDFKWKHTWSDNWKLNENSTDSEGDHVGAIIGFMTEQGEQVNVKVASSFISLEQAELNLNQEIG
;
A
#
# COMPACT_ATOMS: atom_id res chain seq x y z
N HIS A 1 -11.11 -11.95 9.56
CA HIS A 1 -11.29 -10.69 8.79
C HIS A 1 -9.92 -10.21 8.39
N SER A 2 -9.68 -10.05 7.09
CA SER A 2 -8.50 -9.40 6.56
C SER A 2 -8.43 -7.94 7.07
N PHE A 3 -7.22 -7.40 7.22
CA PHE A 3 -7.00 -5.95 7.31
C PHE A 3 -7.98 -5.27 6.35
N PRO A 4 -8.70 -4.19 6.72
CA PRO A 4 -9.88 -3.76 5.99
C PRO A 4 -9.54 -3.35 4.56
N THR A 5 -9.52 -4.33 3.68
CA THR A 5 -9.36 -4.12 2.24
C THR A 5 -10.67 -3.71 1.58
N ARG A 6 -11.81 -3.69 2.31
CA ARG A 6 -13.12 -3.42 1.71
C ARG A 6 -14.14 -2.65 2.55
N ARG A 7 -13.78 -1.96 3.64
CA ARG A 7 -14.74 -1.18 4.43
C ARG A 7 -14.20 0.14 4.97
N SER A 8 -13.46 0.88 4.22
CA SER A 8 -13.36 2.30 4.50
C SER A 8 -13.87 3.04 3.30
N SER A 9 -15.08 3.58 3.43
CA SER A 9 -15.67 4.60 2.56
C SER A 9 -15.52 4.39 1.04
N ASP A 10 -16.43 4.86 0.30
CA ASP A 10 -16.51 4.94 -1.17
C ASP A 10 -15.31 5.64 -1.86
N LEU A 11 -14.21 5.84 -1.14
CA LEU A 11 -13.03 6.60 -1.54
C LEU A 11 -11.70 5.83 -1.41
N ALA A 12 -11.72 4.56 -1.00
CA ALA A 12 -10.49 3.76 -0.90
C ALA A 12 -9.98 3.40 -2.29
N SER A 13 -8.88 4.00 -2.67
CA SER A 13 -8.34 3.91 -4.02
C SER A 13 -7.17 2.96 -4.15
N PHE A 14 -6.58 2.54 -3.06
CA PHE A 14 -5.49 1.57 -3.02
C PHE A 14 -5.35 1.00 -1.60
N SER A 15 -4.64 -0.12 -1.47
CA SER A 15 -4.32 -0.71 -0.17
C SER A 15 -2.83 -1.00 -0.04
N LEU A 16 -2.36 -1.01 1.20
CA LEU A 16 -1.01 -1.46 1.57
C LEU A 16 -1.12 -2.67 2.47
N MET A 17 -0.28 -3.68 2.22
CA MET A 17 -0.16 -4.87 3.06
C MET A 17 1.31 -5.26 3.17
N ALA A 18 1.76 -5.60 4.38
CA ALA A 18 3.10 -6.12 4.61
C ALA A 18 3.06 -7.63 4.83
N VAL A 19 4.03 -8.34 4.25
CA VAL A 19 4.19 -9.79 4.38
C VAL A 19 5.66 -10.16 4.55
N THR A 20 5.94 -11.32 5.14
CA THR A 20 7.29 -11.87 5.31
C THR A 20 7.37 -13.29 4.78
N GLY A 21 8.55 -13.72 4.36
CA GLY A 21 8.82 -15.05 3.88
C GLY A 21 8.42 -15.25 2.43
N GLU A 22 7.54 -16.20 2.15
CA GLU A 22 7.04 -16.42 0.79
C GLU A 22 6.26 -15.20 0.28
N LEU A 23 6.53 -14.81 -0.96
CA LEU A 23 5.81 -13.69 -1.59
C LEU A 23 4.37 -14.08 -1.92
N LYS A 24 3.45 -13.65 -1.07
CA LYS A 24 2.01 -13.81 -1.25
C LYS A 24 1.40 -12.46 -1.60
N TYR A 25 1.21 -12.20 -2.88
CA TYR A 25 0.68 -10.91 -3.35
C TYR A 25 -0.79 -10.96 -3.77
N HIS A 26 -1.32 -12.14 -4.10
CA HIS A 26 -2.75 -12.32 -4.36
C HIS A 26 -3.57 -11.98 -3.11
N GLU A 27 -4.71 -11.30 -3.29
CA GLU A 27 -5.52 -10.80 -2.15
C GLU A 27 -5.98 -11.91 -1.19
N ASP A 28 -6.31 -13.08 -1.72
CA ASP A 28 -6.75 -14.24 -0.90
C ASP A 28 -5.61 -14.89 -0.12
N GLU A 29 -4.38 -14.81 -0.64
CA GLU A 29 -3.19 -15.43 -0.06
C GLU A 29 -2.50 -14.55 0.98
N ARG A 30 -2.53 -13.21 0.78
CA ARG A 30 -1.86 -12.25 1.68
C ARG A 30 -2.66 -11.91 2.94
N ALA A 31 -3.91 -12.36 3.04
CA ALA A 31 -4.72 -12.16 4.24
C ALA A 31 -4.02 -12.73 5.47
N SER A 32 -4.04 -12.00 6.58
CA SER A 32 -3.49 -12.45 7.84
C SER A 32 -4.55 -12.50 8.93
N TRP A 33 -4.39 -13.44 9.84
CA TRP A 33 -5.15 -13.48 11.09
C TRP A 33 -4.73 -12.32 11.98
N PHE A 34 -5.69 -11.64 12.55
CA PHE A 34 -5.46 -10.65 13.59
C PHE A 34 -6.44 -10.86 14.75
N SER A 35 -6.02 -10.51 15.94
CA SER A 35 -6.85 -10.60 17.13
C SER A 35 -7.35 -9.22 17.51
N HIS A 36 -8.66 -9.07 17.68
CA HIS A 36 -9.26 -7.85 18.21
C HIS A 36 -8.72 -7.44 19.59
N LYS A 37 -8.14 -8.39 20.35
CA LYS A 37 -7.48 -8.11 21.63
C LYS A 37 -6.12 -7.44 21.47
N ALA A 38 -5.49 -7.58 20.30
CA ALA A 38 -4.22 -6.95 19.96
C ALA A 38 -4.41 -5.71 19.07
N GLU A 39 -5.65 -5.33 18.82
CA GLU A 39 -6.05 -4.16 18.04
C GLU A 39 -6.18 -2.95 18.97
N GLU A 40 -5.54 -1.86 18.59
CA GLU A 40 -5.71 -0.56 19.23
C GLU A 40 -6.30 0.42 18.21
N SER A 41 -7.48 0.94 18.49
CA SER A 41 -8.16 1.90 17.63
C SER A 41 -8.48 3.18 18.42
N LYS A 42 -7.97 4.31 17.94
CA LYS A 42 -8.24 5.66 18.42
C LYS A 42 -8.64 6.54 17.23
N PRO A 43 -9.28 7.68 17.39
CA PRO A 43 -9.73 8.54 16.28
C PRO A 43 -8.63 8.89 15.26
N HIS A 44 -7.36 8.95 15.68
CA HIS A 44 -6.23 9.36 14.85
C HIS A 44 -5.10 8.32 14.81
N TYR A 45 -5.38 7.09 15.23
CA TYR A 45 -4.38 6.05 15.30
C TYR A 45 -5.02 4.66 15.29
N TYR A 46 -4.49 3.78 14.45
CA TYR A 46 -4.88 2.39 14.41
C TYR A 46 -3.61 1.52 14.42
N LYS A 47 -3.66 0.43 15.18
CA LYS A 47 -2.58 -0.54 15.29
C LYS A 47 -3.15 -1.95 15.30
N THR A 48 -2.51 -2.86 14.58
CA THR A 48 -2.83 -4.29 14.59
C THR A 48 -1.59 -5.15 14.45
N TYR A 49 -1.70 -6.40 14.89
CA TYR A 49 -0.66 -7.41 14.72
C TYR A 49 -1.09 -8.43 13.67
N LEU A 50 -0.28 -8.56 12.62
CA LEU A 50 -0.47 -9.49 11.52
C LEU A 50 0.23 -10.81 11.91
N ALA A 51 -0.53 -11.73 12.51
CA ALA A 51 0.03 -12.91 13.18
C ALA A 51 0.75 -13.88 12.22
N ASP A 52 0.28 -14.02 10.99
CA ASP A 52 0.89 -14.93 10.01
C ASP A 52 2.26 -14.44 9.51
N TYR A 53 2.58 -13.16 9.71
CA TYR A 53 3.81 -12.53 9.23
C TYR A 53 4.69 -11.96 10.35
N ASP A 54 4.22 -12.03 11.60
CA ASP A 54 4.89 -11.43 12.77
C ASP A 54 5.18 -9.93 12.57
N ILE A 55 4.22 -9.20 11.97
CA ILE A 55 4.34 -7.78 11.67
C ILE A 55 3.36 -6.97 12.51
N VAL A 56 3.83 -5.87 13.08
CA VAL A 56 2.96 -4.84 13.66
C VAL A 56 2.72 -3.77 12.60
N ALA A 57 1.45 -3.53 12.27
CA ALA A 57 1.03 -2.48 11.35
C ALA A 57 0.33 -1.36 12.11
N GLU A 58 0.76 -0.14 11.88
CA GLU A 58 0.22 1.08 12.49
C GLU A 58 -0.15 2.07 11.39
N VAL A 59 -1.23 2.81 11.57
CA VAL A 59 -1.63 3.90 10.67
C VAL A 59 -2.11 5.11 11.45
N THR A 60 -1.63 6.26 11.02
CA THR A 60 -2.06 7.58 11.51
C THR A 60 -2.60 8.38 10.33
N PRO A 61 -3.93 8.52 10.20
CA PRO A 61 -4.53 9.27 9.10
C PRO A 61 -4.54 10.78 9.38
N SER A 62 -4.50 11.56 8.31
CA SER A 62 -4.86 12.98 8.25
C SER A 62 -6.01 13.18 7.26
N GLU A 63 -6.30 14.41 6.82
CA GLU A 63 -7.44 14.67 5.92
C GLU A 63 -7.25 14.05 4.52
N ARG A 64 -6.03 14.14 3.96
CA ARG A 64 -5.71 13.73 2.58
C ARG A 64 -4.49 12.85 2.49
N ALA A 65 -3.90 12.51 3.63
CA ALA A 65 -2.70 11.72 3.73
C ALA A 65 -2.78 10.73 4.91
N ALA A 66 -1.85 9.79 4.97
CA ALA A 66 -1.68 8.90 6.11
C ALA A 66 -0.21 8.47 6.24
N MET A 67 0.21 8.24 7.47
CA MET A 67 1.49 7.61 7.77
C MET A 67 1.24 6.16 8.18
N PHE A 68 1.86 5.24 7.47
CA PHE A 68 1.93 3.83 7.86
C PHE A 68 3.28 3.53 8.47
N ARG A 69 3.30 2.65 9.46
CA ARG A 69 4.51 2.05 10.00
C ARG A 69 4.34 0.55 10.08
N PHE A 70 5.27 -0.17 9.49
CA PHE A 70 5.34 -1.61 9.59
C PHE A 70 6.60 -1.99 10.38
N THR A 71 6.41 -2.69 11.49
CA THR A 71 7.51 -3.23 12.30
C THR A 71 7.67 -4.70 11.96
N PHE A 72 8.81 -5.02 11.38
CA PHE A 72 9.12 -6.35 10.86
C PHE A 72 9.92 -7.20 11.85
N PRO A 73 9.81 -8.53 11.77
CA PRO A 73 10.79 -9.43 12.35
C PRO A 73 12.08 -9.45 11.53
N GLU A 74 13.11 -10.12 12.03
CA GLU A 74 14.27 -10.48 11.21
C GLU A 74 13.82 -11.43 10.10
N ASN A 75 14.02 -11.02 8.84
CA ASN A 75 13.67 -11.84 7.69
C ASN A 75 14.46 -11.38 6.44
N ASP A 76 14.96 -12.36 5.67
CA ASP A 76 15.65 -12.08 4.41
C ASP A 76 14.71 -11.65 3.29
N SER A 77 13.40 -11.86 3.47
CA SER A 77 12.34 -11.63 2.47
C SER A 77 11.13 -10.96 3.13
N SER A 78 11.17 -9.65 3.24
CA SER A 78 10.07 -8.81 3.74
C SER A 78 9.54 -7.94 2.61
N TYR A 79 8.21 -7.85 2.46
CA TYR A 79 7.60 -7.13 1.34
C TYR A 79 6.48 -6.19 1.83
N ILE A 80 6.34 -5.08 1.10
CA ILE A 80 5.13 -4.25 1.16
C ILE A 80 4.47 -4.29 -0.21
N ILE A 81 3.19 -4.62 -0.22
CA ILE A 81 2.36 -4.81 -1.40
C ILE A 81 1.39 -3.65 -1.50
N LEU A 82 1.41 -2.93 -2.62
CA LEU A 82 0.45 -1.89 -2.95
C LEU A 82 -0.50 -2.41 -4.03
N ASP A 83 -1.77 -2.54 -3.69
CA ASP A 83 -2.83 -2.96 -4.59
C ASP A 83 -3.63 -1.74 -5.05
N ALA A 84 -3.64 -1.48 -6.35
CA ALA A 84 -4.34 -0.36 -6.96
C ALA A 84 -5.75 -0.70 -7.45
N PHE A 85 -6.24 -1.91 -7.13
CA PHE A 85 -7.58 -2.43 -7.40
C PHE A 85 -8.00 -2.49 -8.88
N GLU A 86 -9.15 -3.11 -9.07
CA GLU A 86 -9.80 -3.33 -10.37
C GLU A 86 -10.49 -2.05 -10.92
N LYS A 87 -11.01 -2.13 -12.14
CA LYS A 87 -11.70 -1.10 -12.95
C LYS A 87 -10.77 -0.07 -13.59
N GLY A 88 -9.52 -0.41 -13.72
CA GLY A 88 -8.48 0.42 -14.32
C GLY A 88 -7.57 1.03 -13.29
N SER A 89 -6.31 0.68 -13.35
CA SER A 89 -5.28 1.17 -12.43
C SER A 89 -3.91 1.21 -13.10
N MET A 90 -3.02 2.00 -12.51
CA MET A 90 -1.63 2.12 -12.92
C MET A 90 -0.75 2.29 -11.69
N VAL A 91 0.40 1.65 -11.72
CA VAL A 91 1.46 1.83 -10.72
C VAL A 91 2.80 2.08 -11.41
N LYS A 92 3.63 2.90 -10.79
CA LYS A 92 5.02 3.12 -11.18
C LYS A 92 5.89 3.21 -9.93
N ILE A 93 6.89 2.34 -9.86
CA ILE A 93 7.91 2.31 -8.81
C ILE A 93 9.08 3.18 -9.27
N ILE A 94 9.50 4.12 -8.44
CA ILE A 94 10.66 5.00 -8.65
C ILE A 94 11.67 4.73 -7.54
N PRO A 95 12.56 3.73 -7.71
CA PRO A 95 13.42 3.24 -6.62
C PRO A 95 14.37 4.30 -6.08
N GLU A 96 14.93 5.15 -6.94
CA GLU A 96 15.84 6.23 -6.60
C GLU A 96 15.21 7.30 -5.71
N GLU A 97 13.89 7.43 -5.73
CA GLU A 97 13.11 8.32 -4.87
C GLU A 97 12.40 7.56 -3.72
N ARG A 98 12.57 6.23 -3.65
CA ARG A 98 11.85 5.36 -2.69
C ARG A 98 10.35 5.59 -2.75
N LYS A 99 9.80 5.71 -3.94
CA LYS A 99 8.44 6.18 -4.21
C LYS A 99 7.67 5.24 -5.12
N ILE A 100 6.37 5.10 -4.85
CA ILE A 100 5.40 4.52 -5.78
C ILE A 100 4.36 5.59 -6.08
N ILE A 101 4.06 5.77 -7.34
CA ILE A 101 2.98 6.64 -7.82
C ILE A 101 2.00 5.83 -8.66
N GLY A 102 0.78 6.31 -8.75
CA GLY A 102 -0.20 5.66 -9.60
C GLY A 102 -1.57 6.29 -9.53
N TYR A 103 -2.52 5.61 -10.13
CA TYR A 103 -3.93 5.93 -10.02
C TYR A 103 -4.80 4.68 -9.94
N CYS A 104 -5.99 4.86 -9.40
CA CYS A 104 -7.05 3.87 -9.39
C CYS A 104 -8.36 4.52 -9.89
N ARG A 105 -9.13 3.77 -10.67
CA ARG A 105 -10.47 4.17 -11.13
C ARG A 105 -11.59 3.41 -10.40
N ASN A 106 -11.25 2.56 -9.46
CA ASN A 106 -12.23 1.81 -8.68
C ASN A 106 -13.19 2.75 -7.94
N ASN A 107 -14.49 2.54 -8.13
CA ASN A 107 -15.56 3.32 -7.51
C ASN A 107 -16.85 2.50 -7.47
N ASN A 108 -17.82 2.95 -6.66
CA ASN A 108 -19.13 2.30 -6.51
C ASN A 108 -20.22 2.89 -7.43
N GLY A 109 -19.83 3.68 -8.42
CA GLY A 109 -20.72 4.36 -9.36
C GLY A 109 -20.98 5.82 -9.01
N GLY A 110 -21.64 6.54 -9.92
CA GLY A 110 -22.00 7.95 -9.72
C GLY A 110 -20.85 8.94 -9.95
N VAL A 111 -19.71 8.48 -10.46
CA VAL A 111 -18.56 9.33 -10.81
C VAL A 111 -18.47 9.58 -12.31
N PRO A 112 -17.80 10.66 -12.77
CA PRO A 112 -17.54 10.89 -14.19
C PRO A 112 -16.74 9.76 -14.84
N GLU A 113 -16.88 9.56 -16.16
CA GLU A 113 -16.12 8.53 -16.90
C GLU A 113 -14.60 8.69 -16.79
N ASN A 114 -14.11 9.91 -16.64
CA ASN A 114 -12.71 10.23 -16.48
C ASN A 114 -12.23 10.23 -15.00
N PHE A 115 -13.00 9.66 -14.09
CA PHE A 115 -12.64 9.59 -12.69
C PHE A 115 -11.32 8.85 -12.49
N HIS A 116 -10.41 9.50 -11.76
CA HIS A 116 -9.17 8.92 -11.28
C HIS A 116 -8.95 9.36 -9.83
N ASN A 117 -8.48 8.45 -9.01
CA ASN A 117 -7.87 8.79 -7.74
C ASN A 117 -6.36 8.55 -7.84
N TYR A 118 -5.60 9.61 -7.93
CA TYR A 118 -4.15 9.58 -7.99
C TYR A 118 -3.58 9.40 -6.59
N PHE A 119 -2.49 8.67 -6.48
CA PHE A 119 -1.82 8.44 -5.21
C PHE A 119 -0.31 8.51 -5.32
N VAL A 120 0.32 8.80 -4.20
CA VAL A 120 1.76 8.74 -3.98
C VAL A 120 2.04 8.04 -2.66
N ALA A 121 3.02 7.15 -2.64
CA ALA A 121 3.53 6.49 -1.45
C ALA A 121 5.05 6.65 -1.40
N VAL A 122 5.58 7.24 -0.33
CA VAL A 122 7.01 7.49 -0.13
C VAL A 122 7.50 6.71 1.09
N PHE A 123 8.57 5.95 0.89
CA PHE A 123 9.16 5.05 1.87
C PHE A 123 10.44 5.64 2.46
N ASP A 124 10.75 5.29 3.69
CA ASP A 124 11.98 5.72 4.36
C ASP A 124 13.14 4.73 4.19
N LYS A 125 12.95 3.66 3.42
CA LYS A 125 13.93 2.59 3.19
C LYS A 125 14.13 2.32 1.70
N ASP A 126 15.37 2.05 1.28
CA ASP A 126 15.71 1.66 -0.08
C ASP A 126 15.13 0.28 -0.43
N PHE A 127 14.67 0.10 -1.66
CA PHE A 127 14.09 -1.14 -2.15
C PHE A 127 15.19 -2.11 -2.58
N LYS A 128 15.20 -3.32 -2.03
CA LYS A 128 16.08 -4.39 -2.47
C LYS A 128 15.50 -5.13 -3.67
N TRP A 129 14.18 -5.37 -3.64
CA TRP A 129 13.44 -5.99 -4.74
C TRP A 129 12.27 -5.11 -5.13
N LYS A 130 11.90 -5.17 -6.42
CA LYS A 130 10.76 -4.49 -6.98
C LYS A 130 10.11 -5.37 -8.05
N HIS A 131 8.80 -5.52 -7.96
CA HIS A 131 7.99 -6.25 -8.92
C HIS A 131 6.66 -5.52 -9.11
N THR A 132 5.98 -5.81 -10.21
CA THR A 132 4.59 -5.42 -10.42
C THR A 132 3.78 -6.66 -10.79
N TRP A 133 2.46 -6.58 -10.71
CA TRP A 133 1.60 -7.53 -11.40
C TRP A 133 0.71 -6.81 -12.38
N SER A 134 0.31 -7.52 -13.41
CA SER A 134 -0.68 -7.10 -14.39
C SER A 134 -1.96 -7.92 -14.23
N ASP A 135 -2.91 -7.72 -15.16
CA ASP A 135 -4.20 -8.41 -15.14
C ASP A 135 -4.07 -9.92 -14.94
N ASN A 136 -5.04 -10.50 -14.24
CA ASN A 136 -5.04 -11.90 -13.81
C ASN A 136 -3.87 -12.27 -12.87
N TRP A 137 -3.41 -11.32 -12.07
CA TRP A 137 -2.36 -11.54 -11.07
C TRP A 137 -1.03 -12.05 -11.66
N LYS A 138 -0.74 -11.70 -12.91
CA LYS A 138 0.51 -12.07 -13.55
C LYS A 138 1.67 -11.28 -12.97
N LEU A 139 2.60 -11.97 -12.31
CA LEU A 139 3.81 -11.37 -11.77
C LEU A 139 4.77 -10.93 -12.89
N ASN A 140 5.22 -9.69 -12.81
CA ASN A 140 6.26 -9.11 -13.67
C ASN A 140 7.49 -8.83 -12.80
N GLU A 141 8.42 -9.77 -12.77
CA GLU A 141 9.62 -9.67 -11.96
C GLU A 141 10.52 -8.52 -12.43
N ASN A 142 11.09 -7.79 -11.47
CA ASN A 142 11.97 -6.65 -11.70
C ASN A 142 11.33 -5.52 -12.53
N SER A 143 10.01 -5.55 -12.72
CA SER A 143 9.27 -4.47 -13.37
C SER A 143 9.07 -3.29 -12.44
N THR A 144 9.07 -2.08 -13.00
CA THR A 144 8.83 -0.83 -12.28
C THR A 144 7.49 -0.19 -12.61
N ASP A 145 6.78 -0.68 -13.62
CA ASP A 145 5.50 -0.12 -14.04
C ASP A 145 4.52 -1.20 -14.50
N SER A 146 3.26 -0.94 -14.30
CA SER A 146 2.15 -1.73 -14.84
C SER A 146 0.90 -0.89 -14.96
N GLU A 147 0.13 -1.10 -16.02
CA GLU A 147 -1.17 -0.47 -16.26
C GLU A 147 -2.13 -1.51 -16.84
N GLY A 148 -3.36 -1.52 -16.36
CA GLY A 148 -4.37 -2.50 -16.78
C GLY A 148 -5.66 -2.38 -15.98
N ASP A 149 -6.47 -3.44 -15.99
CA ASP A 149 -7.70 -3.46 -15.20
C ASP A 149 -7.40 -3.55 -13.71
N HIS A 150 -6.49 -4.45 -13.29
CA HIS A 150 -6.10 -4.63 -11.90
C HIS A 150 -4.59 -4.85 -11.78
N VAL A 151 -3.89 -3.84 -11.33
CA VAL A 151 -2.43 -3.88 -11.18
C VAL A 151 -2.01 -3.53 -9.77
N GLY A 152 -0.76 -3.83 -9.45
CA GLY A 152 -0.15 -3.44 -8.18
C GLY A 152 1.37 -3.51 -8.21
N ALA A 153 1.95 -3.01 -7.14
CA ALA A 153 3.39 -2.94 -6.93
C ALA A 153 3.80 -3.74 -5.70
N ILE A 154 4.97 -4.37 -5.79
CA ILE A 154 5.58 -5.12 -4.71
C ILE A 154 6.98 -4.59 -4.52
N ILE A 155 7.31 -4.16 -3.31
CA ILE A 155 8.67 -3.78 -2.95
C ILE A 155 9.16 -4.66 -1.81
N GLY A 156 10.43 -5.02 -1.85
CA GLY A 156 11.02 -5.96 -0.91
C GLY A 156 12.25 -5.42 -0.21
N PHE A 157 12.48 -5.93 0.98
CA PHE A 157 13.54 -5.56 1.91
C PHE A 157 14.15 -6.79 2.57
N MET A 158 15.38 -6.67 3.05
CA MET A 158 15.87 -7.47 4.15
C MET A 158 15.65 -6.68 5.44
N THR A 159 15.12 -7.32 6.47
CA THR A 159 14.80 -6.66 7.74
C THR A 159 15.49 -7.33 8.91
N GLU A 160 15.88 -6.52 9.90
CA GLU A 160 16.32 -6.96 11.21
C GLU A 160 15.14 -7.05 12.18
N GLN A 161 15.34 -7.71 13.32
CA GLN A 161 14.30 -7.82 14.34
C GLN A 161 13.88 -6.44 14.86
N GLY A 162 12.58 -6.13 14.73
CA GLY A 162 12.02 -4.86 15.16
C GLY A 162 12.27 -3.69 14.20
N GLU A 163 12.79 -3.96 13.01
CA GLU A 163 13.02 -2.92 12.01
C GLU A 163 11.72 -2.31 11.53
N GLN A 164 11.68 -0.98 11.48
CA GLN A 164 10.50 -0.22 11.08
C GLN A 164 10.69 0.32 9.66
N VAL A 165 9.67 0.12 8.83
CA VAL A 165 9.54 0.78 7.52
C VAL A 165 8.33 1.71 7.59
N ASN A 166 8.57 3.00 7.39
CA ASN A 166 7.54 4.01 7.39
C ASN A 166 7.16 4.37 5.94
N VAL A 167 5.87 4.55 5.72
CA VAL A 167 5.31 4.89 4.42
C VAL A 167 4.39 6.09 4.58
N LYS A 168 4.74 7.19 3.94
CA LYS A 168 3.86 8.36 3.82
C LYS A 168 3.03 8.20 2.56
N VAL A 169 1.72 8.31 2.66
CA VAL A 169 0.82 8.21 1.50
C VAL A 169 -0.09 9.42 1.42
N ALA A 170 -0.41 9.85 0.21
CA ALA A 170 -1.44 10.85 -0.04
C ALA A 170 -2.16 10.55 -1.34
N SER A 171 -3.35 11.11 -1.50
CA SER A 171 -4.15 10.96 -2.70
C SER A 171 -4.80 12.27 -3.14
N SER A 172 -5.24 12.29 -4.40
CA SER A 172 -5.97 13.42 -5.00
C SER A 172 -6.84 12.95 -6.16
N PHE A 173 -8.02 13.52 -6.28
CA PHE A 173 -8.88 13.32 -7.46
C PHE A 173 -8.55 14.27 -8.63
N ILE A 174 -7.57 15.16 -8.46
CA ILE A 174 -7.22 16.20 -9.43
C ILE A 174 -6.05 15.75 -10.31
N SER A 175 -4.92 15.45 -9.68
CA SER A 175 -3.70 15.05 -10.37
C SER A 175 -2.69 14.41 -9.41
N LEU A 176 -1.63 13.86 -9.98
CA LEU A 176 -0.51 13.31 -9.23
C LEU A 176 0.27 14.40 -8.49
N GLU A 177 0.48 15.55 -9.14
CA GLU A 177 1.15 16.70 -8.54
C GLU A 177 0.38 17.22 -7.32
N GLN A 178 -0.95 17.19 -7.38
CA GLN A 178 -1.78 17.55 -6.23
C GLN A 178 -1.67 16.53 -5.09
N ALA A 179 -1.55 15.24 -5.41
CA ALA A 179 -1.30 14.21 -4.39
C ALA A 179 0.05 14.43 -3.69
N GLU A 180 1.11 14.74 -4.44
CA GLU A 180 2.42 15.08 -3.90
C GLU A 180 2.39 16.35 -3.03
N LEU A 181 1.65 17.37 -3.47
CA LEU A 181 1.43 18.59 -2.68
C LEU A 181 0.72 18.28 -1.36
N ASN A 182 -0.33 17.48 -1.38
CA ASN A 182 -1.05 17.05 -0.18
C ASN A 182 -0.11 16.32 0.79
N LEU A 183 0.74 15.43 0.27
CA LEU A 183 1.73 14.72 1.08
C LEU A 183 2.65 15.69 1.82
N ASN A 184 3.24 16.62 1.08
CA ASN A 184 4.20 17.59 1.62
C ASN A 184 3.57 18.56 2.63
N GLN A 185 2.30 18.94 2.43
CA GLN A 185 1.60 19.85 3.33
C GLN A 185 1.17 19.19 4.64
N GLU A 186 0.78 17.91 4.59
CA GLU A 186 0.20 17.23 5.75
C GLU A 186 1.19 16.39 6.54
N ILE A 187 2.23 15.84 5.88
CA ILE A 187 3.16 14.88 6.50
C ILE A 187 4.64 15.21 6.15
N GLY A 188 4.90 16.34 5.53
CA GLY A 188 6.22 16.79 5.08
C GLY A 188 7.24 17.01 6.20
#